data_53e7d6b6cc7953fac7ab0c61ed4a731c
#
_entry.id   53e7d6b6cc7953fac7ab0c61ed4a731c
#
_cell.length_a   1.000
_cell.length_b   1.000
_cell.length_c   1.000
_cell.angle_alpha   90.00
_cell.angle_beta   90.00
_cell.angle_gamma   90.00
#
_symmetry.space_group_name_H-M   'P 1'
#
loop_
_entity.id
_entity.type
_entity.pdbx_description
1 polymer ?
#
loop_
_entity_poly.entity_id
_entity_poly.type
_entity_poly.pdbx_seq_one_letter_code
_entity_poly.pdbx_strand_id
1 'polypeptide(L)'
;MIYEDLLSLWIAYLLWEFLPSLNFEFTAFFKVFLFIGKEFFFFFGLLFLARRLSFSDSFKSQFLERIFTLLAFLFFSLDIAFFDFKNFLSVYYFADLFIIFWFLHYYFFIKLVFYRLNFKYFRILLGLFLPFFILILADEIFNFFNIHFPGQFIFLLIIILALSPYLVIKIWPVRRIKEGYFRELLSHFFKRVNLKIRDYLILPRLGAKFYTAGILGFIPPFRYLFFSEGLLEIVTPEEVLGILAHEAGHLKKKHGFFLFLLLLTFPLSLLNVLYLILLLFSLFFESPEEIAQFLEGPYGVYFDIGLGLSLLFYSIFFFRVIFAYILRSLEREADLYALLILRDPMPLISSLYKIGEVTGQLYRKSWHHYGLWERIQYLRYAAEHPEVIQKHSLKLRRIFLLWILLNLLVLSIFTYLGADILEKILKIFFS
;
A
#
# COMPACT_ATOMS: atom_id res chain seq x y z
N MET A 1 -0.45 -5.24 -7.16
CA MET A 1 0.22 -6.16 -6.23
C MET A 1 0.73 -5.39 -5.01
N ILE A 2 1.76 -4.55 -5.09
CA ILE A 2 2.34 -3.81 -3.92
C ILE A 2 1.28 -3.03 -3.12
N TYR A 3 0.40 -2.29 -3.79
CA TYR A 3 -0.65 -1.52 -3.12
C TYR A 3 -1.73 -2.39 -2.45
N GLU A 4 -1.99 -3.57 -2.98
CA GLU A 4 -2.89 -4.55 -2.35
C GLU A 4 -2.24 -5.14 -1.10
N ASP A 5 -0.92 -5.37 -1.16
CA ASP A 5 -0.15 -5.88 -0.04
C ASP A 5 -0.09 -4.85 1.11
N LEU A 6 0.14 -3.57 0.81
CA LEU A 6 0.10 -2.48 1.79
C LEU A 6 -1.30 -2.28 2.40
N LEU A 7 -2.34 -2.35 1.58
CA LEU A 7 -3.72 -2.27 2.06
C LEU A 7 -4.03 -3.44 3.01
N SER A 8 -3.54 -4.64 2.71
CA SER A 8 -3.74 -5.81 3.58
C SER A 8 -3.11 -5.62 4.95
N LEU A 9 -1.89 -5.07 5.03
CA LEU A 9 -1.27 -4.74 6.31
C LEU A 9 -2.05 -3.68 7.08
N TRP A 10 -2.51 -2.65 6.38
CA TRP A 10 -3.30 -1.60 7.02
C TRP A 10 -4.63 -2.14 7.57
N ILE A 11 -5.31 -3.01 6.83
CA ILE A 11 -6.52 -3.68 7.32
C ILE A 11 -6.22 -4.52 8.56
N ALA A 12 -5.11 -5.27 8.58
CA ALA A 12 -4.72 -6.05 9.74
C ALA A 12 -4.43 -5.16 10.97
N TYR A 13 -3.77 -4.02 10.77
CA TYR A 13 -3.53 -3.04 11.84
C TYR A 13 -4.84 -2.47 12.39
N LEU A 14 -5.79 -2.09 11.52
CA LEU A 14 -7.10 -1.61 11.97
C LEU A 14 -7.90 -2.68 12.72
N LEU A 15 -7.82 -3.94 12.30
CA LEU A 15 -8.44 -5.05 13.04
C LEU A 15 -7.82 -5.19 14.43
N TRP A 16 -6.49 -5.05 14.54
CA TRP A 16 -5.80 -5.08 15.83
C TRP A 16 -6.25 -3.94 16.74
N GLU A 17 -6.30 -2.72 16.24
CA GLU A 17 -6.66 -1.55 17.04
C GLU A 17 -8.12 -1.55 17.50
N PHE A 18 -9.04 -1.84 16.59
CA PHE A 18 -10.48 -1.61 16.81
C PHE A 18 -11.30 -2.86 17.09
N LEU A 19 -10.76 -4.06 16.90
CA LEU A 19 -11.54 -5.27 17.21
C LEU A 19 -11.44 -5.56 18.71
N PRO A 20 -12.58 -5.61 19.45
CA PRO A 20 -12.56 -5.90 20.86
C PRO A 20 -12.28 -7.38 21.13
N SER A 21 -11.68 -7.67 22.29
CA SER A 21 -11.64 -9.01 22.83
C SER A 21 -13.03 -9.42 23.31
N LEU A 22 -13.52 -10.53 22.81
CA LEU A 22 -14.77 -11.12 23.26
C LEU A 22 -14.48 -12.15 24.37
N ASN A 23 -14.86 -11.85 25.60
CA ASN A 23 -14.64 -12.71 26.75
C ASN A 23 -15.55 -13.95 26.70
N PHE A 24 -15.12 -14.97 25.96
CA PHE A 24 -15.79 -16.27 25.99
C PHE A 24 -15.26 -17.12 27.16
N GLU A 25 -16.16 -17.59 28.00
CA GLU A 25 -15.86 -18.49 29.14
C GLU A 25 -15.55 -19.92 28.66
N PHE A 26 -14.55 -20.12 27.84
CA PHE A 26 -14.06 -21.45 27.49
C PHE A 26 -12.82 -21.80 28.31
N THR A 27 -12.68 -23.11 28.63
CA THR A 27 -11.46 -23.58 29.29
C THR A 27 -10.20 -23.29 28.41
N ALA A 28 -9.10 -23.00 29.06
CA ALA A 28 -7.82 -22.75 28.34
C ALA A 28 -7.46 -23.90 27.40
N PHE A 29 -7.70 -25.14 27.81
CA PHE A 29 -7.47 -26.34 26.99
C PHE A 29 -8.29 -26.30 25.68
N PHE A 30 -9.58 -25.95 25.78
CA PHE A 30 -10.46 -25.90 24.62
C PHE A 30 -10.05 -24.76 23.67
N LYS A 31 -9.67 -23.59 24.19
CA LYS A 31 -9.13 -22.48 23.38
C LYS A 31 -7.87 -22.92 22.62
N VAL A 32 -6.92 -23.56 23.28
CA VAL A 32 -5.69 -24.08 22.64
C VAL A 32 -6.00 -25.14 21.58
N PHE A 33 -6.91 -26.05 21.85
CA PHE A 33 -7.34 -27.07 20.88
C PHE A 33 -7.95 -26.44 19.61
N LEU A 34 -8.85 -25.48 19.77
CA LEU A 34 -9.44 -24.76 18.65
C LEU A 34 -8.40 -23.94 17.87
N PHE A 35 -7.49 -23.31 18.58
CA PHE A 35 -6.40 -22.55 17.96
C PHE A 35 -5.53 -23.45 17.07
N ILE A 36 -5.05 -24.57 17.59
CA ILE A 36 -4.27 -25.56 16.82
C ILE A 36 -5.08 -26.10 15.64
N GLY A 37 -6.36 -26.41 15.85
CA GLY A 37 -7.26 -26.89 14.80
C GLY A 37 -7.43 -25.88 13.67
N LYS A 38 -7.60 -24.60 14.02
CA LYS A 38 -7.69 -23.49 13.06
C LYS A 38 -6.41 -23.35 12.22
N GLU A 39 -5.23 -23.36 12.87
CA GLU A 39 -3.94 -23.27 12.17
C GLU A 39 -3.72 -24.46 11.24
N PHE A 40 -4.02 -25.67 11.75
CA PHE A 40 -3.94 -26.89 10.95
C PHE A 40 -4.82 -26.80 9.71
N PHE A 41 -6.09 -26.40 9.89
CA PHE A 41 -7.06 -26.24 8.79
C PHE A 41 -6.55 -25.24 7.75
N PHE A 42 -6.04 -24.10 8.17
CA PHE A 42 -5.52 -23.08 7.26
C PHE A 42 -4.33 -23.59 6.43
N PHE A 43 -3.30 -24.09 7.09
CA PHE A 43 -2.08 -24.50 6.41
C PHE A 43 -2.26 -25.76 5.56
N PHE A 44 -2.90 -26.79 6.10
CA PHE A 44 -3.11 -28.03 5.35
C PHE A 44 -4.18 -27.88 4.28
N GLY A 45 -5.26 -27.15 4.55
CA GLY A 45 -6.27 -26.83 3.55
C GLY A 45 -5.68 -26.10 2.34
N LEU A 46 -4.83 -25.10 2.60
CA LEU A 46 -4.14 -24.34 1.57
C LEU A 46 -3.18 -25.23 0.76
N LEU A 47 -2.36 -26.05 1.42
CA LEU A 47 -1.43 -26.99 0.77
C LEU A 47 -2.16 -28.06 -0.05
N PHE A 48 -3.26 -28.61 0.46
CA PHE A 48 -4.07 -29.58 -0.22
C PHE A 48 -4.67 -29.00 -1.52
N LEU A 49 -5.23 -27.81 -1.45
CA LEU A 49 -5.75 -27.11 -2.63
C LEU A 49 -4.65 -26.77 -3.62
N ALA A 50 -3.49 -26.32 -3.14
CA ALA A 50 -2.34 -26.03 -3.98
C ALA A 50 -1.84 -27.23 -4.78
N ARG A 51 -1.91 -28.45 -4.20
CA ARG A 51 -1.53 -29.70 -4.89
C ARG A 51 -2.55 -30.13 -5.95
N ARG A 52 -3.85 -29.84 -5.72
CA ARG A 52 -4.93 -30.25 -6.66
C ARG A 52 -5.15 -29.27 -7.81
N LEU A 53 -4.79 -28.01 -7.62
CA LEU A 53 -4.98 -26.98 -8.64
C LEU A 53 -3.77 -26.95 -9.56
N SER A 54 -3.97 -27.27 -10.85
CA SER A 54 -3.00 -26.88 -11.86
C SER A 54 -3.10 -25.34 -11.98
N PHE A 55 -2.08 -24.62 -11.51
CA PHE A 55 -1.99 -23.16 -11.58
C PHE A 55 -1.83 -22.61 -13.02
N SER A 56 -2.19 -23.40 -14.03
CA SER A 56 -2.22 -22.97 -15.43
C SER A 56 -3.31 -21.95 -15.73
N ASP A 57 -4.40 -21.95 -14.94
CA ASP A 57 -5.51 -21.02 -15.08
C ASP A 57 -5.30 -19.81 -14.18
N SER A 58 -4.85 -18.69 -14.77
CA SER A 58 -4.50 -17.48 -14.05
C SER A 58 -5.69 -16.82 -13.29
N PHE A 59 -6.93 -17.06 -13.77
CA PHE A 59 -8.12 -16.51 -13.13
C PHE A 59 -8.49 -17.29 -11.86
N LYS A 60 -8.53 -18.60 -11.91
CA LYS A 60 -8.82 -19.46 -10.75
C LYS A 60 -7.78 -19.28 -9.65
N SER A 61 -6.51 -19.18 -10.01
CA SER A 61 -5.43 -18.93 -9.06
C SER A 61 -5.61 -17.59 -8.32
N GLN A 62 -5.90 -16.50 -9.02
CA GLN A 62 -6.12 -15.19 -8.40
C GLN A 62 -7.39 -15.13 -7.55
N PHE A 63 -8.45 -15.81 -7.97
CA PHE A 63 -9.69 -15.89 -7.21
C PHE A 63 -9.47 -16.61 -5.87
N LEU A 64 -8.79 -17.75 -5.89
CA LEU A 64 -8.47 -18.51 -4.69
C LEU A 64 -7.51 -17.75 -3.76
N GLU A 65 -6.48 -17.09 -4.30
CA GLU A 65 -5.60 -16.23 -3.51
C GLU A 65 -6.39 -15.18 -2.71
N ARG A 66 -7.39 -14.56 -3.33
CA ARG A 66 -8.27 -13.59 -2.67
C ARG A 66 -9.12 -14.23 -1.57
N ILE A 67 -9.70 -15.41 -1.82
CA ILE A 67 -10.46 -16.15 -0.81
C ILE A 67 -9.57 -16.46 0.40
N PHE A 68 -8.35 -16.97 0.18
CA PHE A 68 -7.45 -17.27 1.28
C PHE A 68 -6.95 -16.02 2.01
N THR A 69 -6.79 -14.90 1.30
CA THR A 69 -6.50 -13.63 1.95
C THR A 69 -7.65 -13.17 2.86
N LEU A 70 -8.90 -13.34 2.43
CA LEU A 70 -10.07 -13.06 3.29
C LEU A 70 -10.13 -14.01 4.49
N LEU A 71 -9.84 -15.31 4.29
CA LEU A 71 -9.73 -16.26 5.39
C LEU A 71 -8.61 -15.92 6.37
N ALA A 72 -7.48 -15.38 5.90
CA ALA A 72 -6.40 -14.90 6.76
C ALA A 72 -6.88 -13.75 7.67
N PHE A 73 -7.64 -12.79 7.12
CA PHE A 73 -8.25 -11.73 7.94
C PHE A 73 -9.24 -12.28 8.94
N LEU A 74 -10.09 -13.22 8.54
CA LEU A 74 -11.04 -13.86 9.44
C LEU A 74 -10.31 -14.59 10.59
N PHE A 75 -9.28 -15.37 10.28
CA PHE A 75 -8.53 -16.10 11.30
C PHE A 75 -7.74 -15.17 12.21
N PHE A 76 -7.16 -14.11 11.66
CA PHE A 76 -6.53 -13.08 12.46
C PHE A 76 -7.51 -12.35 13.37
N SER A 77 -8.74 -12.07 12.89
CA SER A 77 -9.81 -11.51 13.73
C SER A 77 -10.23 -12.45 14.84
N LEU A 78 -10.27 -13.77 14.59
CA LEU A 78 -10.52 -14.78 15.62
C LEU A 78 -9.39 -14.82 16.66
N ASP A 79 -8.14 -14.63 16.25
CA ASP A 79 -7.00 -14.55 17.18
C ASP A 79 -7.14 -13.37 18.14
N ILE A 80 -7.58 -12.23 17.64
CA ILE A 80 -7.79 -11.03 18.45
C ILE A 80 -9.03 -11.21 19.36
N ALA A 81 -10.18 -11.49 18.76
CA ALA A 81 -11.45 -11.42 19.45
C ALA A 81 -11.74 -12.66 20.31
N PHE A 82 -11.44 -13.87 19.80
CA PHE A 82 -11.81 -15.13 20.48
C PHE A 82 -10.67 -15.68 21.34
N PHE A 83 -9.41 -15.61 20.85
CA PHE A 83 -8.26 -16.13 21.59
C PHE A 83 -7.60 -15.10 22.49
N ASP A 84 -8.12 -13.87 22.50
CA ASP A 84 -7.74 -12.81 23.43
C ASP A 84 -6.26 -12.37 23.32
N PHE A 85 -5.72 -12.40 22.11
CA PHE A 85 -4.32 -12.05 21.86
C PHE A 85 -4.01 -10.60 22.26
N LYS A 86 -5.00 -9.71 22.17
CA LYS A 86 -4.82 -8.30 22.52
C LYS A 86 -4.47 -8.14 24.00
N ASN A 87 -5.24 -8.75 24.90
CA ASN A 87 -4.98 -8.69 26.33
C ASN A 87 -3.71 -9.45 26.72
N PHE A 88 -3.44 -10.60 26.07
CA PHE A 88 -2.21 -11.36 26.31
C PHE A 88 -0.95 -10.60 25.92
N LEU A 89 -0.96 -9.90 24.78
CA LEU A 89 0.22 -9.21 24.23
C LEU A 89 0.39 -7.79 24.75
N SER A 90 -0.68 -7.08 25.13
CA SER A 90 -0.62 -5.69 25.62
C SER A 90 0.28 -5.48 26.83
N VAL A 91 0.60 -6.55 27.56
CA VAL A 91 1.52 -6.54 28.72
C VAL A 91 3.00 -6.52 28.31
N TYR A 92 3.29 -6.84 27.05
CA TYR A 92 4.68 -7.00 26.57
C TYR A 92 5.11 -5.83 25.70
N TYR A 93 6.35 -5.38 25.86
CA TYR A 93 7.00 -4.52 24.89
C TYR A 93 7.05 -5.21 23.52
N PHE A 94 6.99 -4.43 22.44
CA PHE A 94 7.00 -4.94 21.07
C PHE A 94 5.74 -5.74 20.65
N ALA A 95 4.62 -5.55 21.35
CA ALA A 95 3.34 -6.21 21.03
C ALA A 95 2.91 -5.92 19.58
N ASP A 96 2.99 -4.67 19.14
CA ASP A 96 2.60 -4.26 17.77
C ASP A 96 3.47 -4.91 16.70
N LEU A 97 4.77 -5.02 16.97
CA LEU A 97 5.68 -5.72 16.06
C LEU A 97 5.33 -7.21 15.97
N PHE A 98 5.06 -7.85 17.11
CA PHE A 98 4.67 -9.27 17.15
C PHE A 98 3.38 -9.52 16.38
N ILE A 99 2.36 -8.69 16.57
CA ILE A 99 1.06 -8.83 15.92
C ILE A 99 1.15 -8.70 14.40
N ILE A 100 1.98 -7.77 13.92
CA ILE A 100 2.22 -7.64 12.48
C ILE A 100 2.89 -8.87 11.92
N PHE A 101 3.91 -9.42 12.61
CA PHE A 101 4.52 -10.69 12.23
C PHE A 101 3.52 -11.83 12.28
N TRP A 102 2.60 -11.81 13.25
CA TRP A 102 1.54 -12.80 13.37
C TRP A 102 0.59 -12.77 12.18
N PHE A 103 0.12 -11.61 11.74
CA PHE A 103 -0.67 -11.51 10.50
C PHE A 103 0.15 -11.92 9.27
N LEU A 104 1.41 -11.52 9.21
CA LEU A 104 2.27 -11.79 8.06
C LEU A 104 2.56 -13.29 7.86
N HIS A 105 2.50 -14.12 8.90
CA HIS A 105 2.70 -15.56 8.69
C HIS A 105 1.60 -16.16 7.81
N TYR A 106 0.32 -15.78 8.00
CA TYR A 106 -0.77 -16.16 7.09
C TYR A 106 -0.53 -15.63 5.68
N TYR A 107 -0.21 -14.36 5.61
CA TYR A 107 -0.05 -13.66 4.34
C TYR A 107 1.10 -14.20 3.50
N PHE A 108 2.27 -14.37 4.10
CA PHE A 108 3.43 -14.94 3.41
C PHE A 108 3.20 -16.39 2.99
N PHE A 109 2.53 -17.18 3.81
CA PHE A 109 2.24 -18.56 3.46
C PHE A 109 1.31 -18.66 2.26
N ILE A 110 0.29 -17.81 2.16
CA ILE A 110 -0.55 -17.70 0.96
C ILE A 110 0.31 -17.37 -0.26
N LYS A 111 1.15 -16.34 -0.15
CA LYS A 111 2.02 -15.92 -1.27
C LYS A 111 3.02 -17.02 -1.67
N LEU A 112 3.60 -17.71 -0.72
CA LEU A 112 4.51 -18.84 -0.98
C LEU A 112 3.81 -19.96 -1.75
N VAL A 113 2.59 -20.30 -1.39
CA VAL A 113 1.82 -21.35 -2.04
C VAL A 113 1.41 -20.95 -3.45
N PHE A 114 0.83 -19.76 -3.63
CA PHE A 114 0.33 -19.30 -4.94
C PHE A 114 1.46 -18.92 -5.91
N TYR A 115 2.61 -18.47 -5.42
CA TYR A 115 3.79 -18.16 -6.24
C TYR A 115 4.85 -19.27 -6.27
N ARG A 116 4.48 -20.51 -5.88
CA ARG A 116 5.31 -21.73 -5.93
C ARG A 116 6.63 -21.61 -5.19
N LEU A 117 6.61 -21.19 -3.91
CA LEU A 117 7.78 -21.18 -3.03
C LEU A 117 9.04 -20.54 -3.67
N ASN A 118 8.86 -19.52 -4.51
CA ASN A 118 9.98 -18.84 -5.15
C ASN A 118 10.71 -17.93 -4.17
N PHE A 119 11.89 -18.35 -3.71
CA PHE A 119 12.70 -17.59 -2.75
C PHE A 119 13.04 -16.16 -3.24
N LYS A 120 13.18 -15.96 -4.57
CA LYS A 120 13.39 -14.62 -5.14
C LYS A 120 12.19 -13.72 -4.91
N TYR A 121 10.98 -14.26 -5.07
CA TYR A 121 9.75 -13.53 -4.79
C TYR A 121 9.62 -13.17 -3.30
N PHE A 122 9.91 -14.12 -2.41
CA PHE A 122 9.95 -13.86 -0.97
C PHE A 122 10.90 -12.71 -0.61
N ARG A 123 12.11 -12.67 -1.18
CA ARG A 123 13.06 -11.57 -0.98
C ARG A 123 12.50 -10.22 -1.44
N ILE A 124 11.69 -10.21 -2.50
CA ILE A 124 11.05 -8.96 -2.98
C ILE A 124 10.01 -8.49 -1.98
N LEU A 125 9.13 -9.38 -1.51
CA LEU A 125 8.15 -9.05 -0.47
C LEU A 125 8.83 -8.56 0.81
N LEU A 126 9.83 -9.30 1.29
CA LEU A 126 10.59 -8.91 2.46
C LEU A 126 11.20 -7.51 2.31
N GLY A 127 11.81 -7.21 1.16
CA GLY A 127 12.35 -5.88 0.88
C GLY A 127 11.29 -4.77 0.90
N LEU A 128 10.08 -5.05 0.44
CA LEU A 128 8.97 -4.09 0.46
C LEU A 128 8.44 -3.82 1.87
N PHE A 129 8.38 -4.86 2.72
CA PHE A 129 7.87 -4.74 4.08
C PHE A 129 8.94 -4.27 5.09
N LEU A 130 10.21 -4.49 4.80
CA LEU A 130 11.31 -4.12 5.70
C LEU A 130 11.28 -2.67 6.18
N PRO A 131 11.02 -1.64 5.35
CA PRO A 131 10.94 -0.26 5.82
C PRO A 131 9.88 -0.06 6.90
N PHE A 132 8.73 -0.74 6.79
CA PHE A 132 7.66 -0.69 7.80
C PHE A 132 8.06 -1.37 9.10
N PHE A 133 8.73 -2.54 9.01
CA PHE A 133 9.26 -3.20 10.20
C PHE A 133 10.30 -2.34 10.93
N ILE A 134 11.19 -1.69 10.19
CA ILE A 134 12.18 -0.80 10.78
C ILE A 134 11.51 0.41 11.44
N LEU A 135 10.45 0.94 10.83
CA LEU A 135 9.69 2.07 11.39
C LEU A 135 9.08 1.68 12.74
N ILE A 136 8.34 0.58 12.80
CA ILE A 136 7.69 0.10 14.01
C ILE A 136 8.73 -0.26 15.07
N LEU A 137 9.77 -0.97 14.70
CA LEU A 137 10.86 -1.33 15.62
C LEU A 137 11.58 -0.09 16.18
N ALA A 138 11.80 0.94 15.36
CA ALA A 138 12.43 2.18 15.82
C ALA A 138 11.53 2.94 16.80
N ASP A 139 10.21 2.99 16.53
CA ASP A 139 9.25 3.61 17.42
C ASP A 139 9.17 2.87 18.76
N GLU A 140 9.09 1.54 18.74
CA GLU A 140 9.11 0.70 19.94
C GLU A 140 10.41 0.85 20.77
N ILE A 141 11.57 0.95 20.09
CA ILE A 141 12.86 1.21 20.77
C ILE A 141 12.83 2.57 21.46
N PHE A 142 12.28 3.61 20.82
CA PHE A 142 12.18 4.92 21.43
C PHE A 142 11.24 4.91 22.64
N ASN A 143 10.11 4.21 22.54
CA ASN A 143 9.17 4.00 23.63
C ASN A 143 9.84 3.26 24.81
N PHE A 144 10.60 2.19 24.51
CA PHE A 144 11.34 1.43 25.53
C PHE A 144 12.34 2.30 26.31
N PHE A 145 13.04 3.21 25.65
CA PHE A 145 13.97 4.15 26.28
C PHE A 145 13.33 5.42 26.81
N ASN A 146 11.98 5.52 26.78
CA ASN A 146 11.24 6.73 27.15
C ASN A 146 11.70 7.99 26.39
N ILE A 147 12.10 7.84 25.13
CA ILE A 147 12.50 8.95 24.26
C ILE A 147 11.25 9.42 23.50
N HIS A 148 10.66 10.52 23.91
CA HIS A 148 9.47 11.09 23.28
C HIS A 148 9.71 12.54 22.88
N PHE A 149 9.45 12.87 21.62
CA PHE A 149 9.45 14.26 21.15
C PHE A 149 8.34 14.48 20.11
N PRO A 150 7.81 15.71 20.02
CA PRO A 150 6.75 16.01 19.07
C PRO A 150 7.16 15.69 17.64
N GLY A 151 6.33 14.93 16.92
CA GLY A 151 6.61 14.55 15.54
C GLY A 151 7.60 13.38 15.35
N GLN A 152 7.95 12.67 16.42
CA GLN A 152 8.86 11.51 16.38
C GLN A 152 8.54 10.52 15.25
N PHE A 153 7.29 10.09 15.15
CA PHE A 153 6.86 9.16 14.13
C PHE A 153 7.06 9.71 12.70
N ILE A 154 6.73 10.98 12.46
CA ILE A 154 6.93 11.65 11.17
C ILE A 154 8.42 11.74 10.83
N PHE A 155 9.25 12.07 11.82
CA PHE A 155 10.71 12.11 11.66
C PHE A 155 11.28 10.76 11.26
N LEU A 156 10.92 9.69 11.98
CA LEU A 156 11.33 8.31 11.65
C LEU A 156 10.83 7.90 10.27
N LEU A 157 9.58 8.18 9.95
CA LEU A 157 8.98 7.87 8.65
C LEU A 157 9.75 8.53 7.50
N ILE A 158 10.12 9.81 7.61
CA ILE A 158 10.89 10.53 6.58
C ILE A 158 12.26 9.87 6.38
N ILE A 159 12.98 9.59 7.46
CA ILE A 159 14.32 8.97 7.39
C ILE A 159 14.23 7.58 6.74
N ILE A 160 13.31 6.76 7.21
CA ILE A 160 13.17 5.38 6.72
C ILE A 160 12.74 5.37 5.26
N LEU A 161 11.79 6.21 4.85
CA LEU A 161 11.40 6.32 3.44
C LEU A 161 12.54 6.84 2.56
N ALA A 162 13.37 7.74 3.06
CA ALA A 162 14.55 8.23 2.33
C ALA A 162 15.59 7.13 2.10
N LEU A 163 15.81 6.28 3.11
CA LEU A 163 16.81 5.20 3.08
C LEU A 163 16.25 3.89 2.49
N SER A 164 14.93 3.71 2.48
CA SER A 164 14.27 2.47 2.05
C SER A 164 14.72 1.95 0.69
N PRO A 165 14.97 2.77 -0.35
CA PRO A 165 15.42 2.27 -1.64
C PRO A 165 16.77 1.55 -1.56
N TYR A 166 17.68 2.04 -0.73
CA TYR A 166 18.97 1.40 -0.49
C TYR A 166 18.81 0.06 0.23
N LEU A 167 17.97 0.02 1.28
CA LEU A 167 17.69 -1.20 2.06
C LEU A 167 17.01 -2.25 1.18
N VAL A 168 15.99 -1.85 0.42
CA VAL A 168 15.26 -2.73 -0.49
C VAL A 168 16.21 -3.39 -1.50
N ILE A 169 17.11 -2.64 -2.12
CA ILE A 169 18.04 -3.17 -3.12
C ILE A 169 19.04 -4.16 -2.52
N LYS A 170 19.40 -4.02 -1.25
CA LYS A 170 20.26 -4.99 -0.56
C LYS A 170 19.61 -6.37 -0.40
N ILE A 171 18.28 -6.38 -0.28
CA ILE A 171 17.49 -7.62 -0.11
C ILE A 171 17.06 -8.19 -1.45
N TRP A 172 16.67 -7.32 -2.38
CA TRP A 172 16.17 -7.76 -3.69
C TRP A 172 17.21 -8.56 -4.45
N PRO A 173 16.81 -9.60 -5.20
CA PRO A 173 17.72 -10.41 -5.99
C PRO A 173 18.12 -9.71 -7.30
N VAL A 174 18.46 -8.43 -7.22
CA VAL A 174 18.84 -7.62 -8.40
C VAL A 174 20.30 -7.78 -8.76
N ARG A 175 20.62 -7.59 -10.05
CA ARG A 175 21.98 -7.49 -10.55
C ARG A 175 22.19 -6.16 -11.29
N ARG A 176 23.39 -5.61 -11.23
CA ARG A 176 23.73 -4.37 -11.93
C ARG A 176 23.84 -4.61 -13.43
N ILE A 177 23.40 -3.63 -14.22
CA ILE A 177 23.65 -3.61 -15.66
C ILE A 177 25.15 -3.35 -15.85
N LYS A 178 25.81 -4.25 -16.58
CA LYS A 178 27.26 -4.14 -16.89
C LYS A 178 27.53 -2.93 -17.78
N GLU A 179 28.75 -2.45 -17.75
CA GLU A 179 29.24 -1.43 -18.69
C GLU A 179 29.06 -1.90 -20.14
N GLY A 180 28.72 -0.97 -21.05
CA GLY A 180 28.45 -1.23 -22.44
C GLY A 180 27.33 -0.34 -22.99
N TYR A 181 27.05 -0.50 -24.28
CA TYR A 181 26.08 0.32 -25.03
C TYR A 181 24.76 0.57 -24.31
N PHE A 182 24.16 -0.47 -23.72
CA PHE A 182 22.87 -0.34 -23.07
C PHE A 182 22.95 0.57 -21.83
N ARG A 183 23.99 0.41 -20.99
CA ARG A 183 24.21 1.27 -19.82
C ARG A 183 24.48 2.72 -20.24
N GLU A 184 25.23 2.92 -21.31
CA GLU A 184 25.49 4.23 -21.85
C GLU A 184 24.24 4.92 -22.40
N LEU A 185 23.38 4.18 -23.10
CA LEU A 185 22.06 4.65 -23.56
C LEU A 185 21.23 5.19 -22.38
N LEU A 186 21.13 4.42 -21.29
CA LEU A 186 20.38 4.82 -20.08
C LEU A 186 20.99 6.08 -19.45
N SER A 187 22.31 6.10 -19.29
CA SER A 187 23.03 7.23 -18.69
C SER A 187 22.88 8.50 -19.54
N HIS A 188 23.01 8.39 -20.85
CA HIS A 188 22.86 9.51 -21.77
C HIS A 188 21.44 10.08 -21.73
N PHE A 189 20.42 9.22 -21.72
CA PHE A 189 19.02 9.66 -21.60
C PHE A 189 18.81 10.47 -20.31
N PHE A 190 19.20 9.93 -19.15
CA PHE A 190 18.99 10.62 -17.87
C PHE A 190 19.80 11.89 -17.71
N LYS A 191 21.01 11.96 -18.28
CA LYS A 191 21.79 13.21 -18.39
C LYS A 191 21.06 14.26 -19.23
N ARG A 192 20.51 13.87 -20.38
CA ARG A 192 19.77 14.78 -21.29
C ARG A 192 18.53 15.37 -20.60
N VAL A 193 17.80 14.59 -19.81
CA VAL A 193 16.64 15.08 -19.06
C VAL A 193 17.03 15.68 -17.70
N ASN A 194 18.30 15.84 -17.38
CA ASN A 194 18.82 16.38 -16.13
C ASN A 194 18.23 15.68 -14.89
N LEU A 195 18.38 14.35 -14.84
CA LEU A 195 18.01 13.50 -13.71
C LEU A 195 19.20 12.64 -13.27
N LYS A 196 19.44 12.58 -11.96
CA LYS A 196 20.52 11.75 -11.39
C LYS A 196 19.94 10.41 -10.98
N ILE A 197 20.46 9.33 -11.54
CA ILE A 197 20.20 7.93 -11.16
C ILE A 197 21.48 7.35 -10.59
N ARG A 198 21.40 6.68 -9.44
CA ARG A 198 22.56 6.10 -8.77
C ARG A 198 23.07 4.85 -9.48
N ASP A 199 22.17 3.97 -9.89
CA ASP A 199 22.53 2.73 -10.57
C ASP A 199 21.37 2.18 -11.40
N TYR A 200 21.70 1.28 -12.33
CA TYR A 200 20.79 0.59 -13.25
C TYR A 200 20.81 -0.90 -12.96
N LEU A 201 19.64 -1.48 -12.75
CA LEU A 201 19.49 -2.81 -12.20
C LEU A 201 18.62 -3.69 -13.08
N ILE A 202 18.89 -4.99 -13.06
CA ILE A 202 18.03 -6.02 -13.64
C ILE A 202 17.45 -6.84 -12.50
N LEU A 203 16.12 -6.96 -12.48
CA LEU A 203 15.38 -7.85 -11.61
C LEU A 203 15.16 -9.17 -12.34
N PRO A 204 15.61 -10.30 -11.79
CA PRO A 204 15.47 -11.59 -12.46
C PRO A 204 14.02 -11.99 -12.63
N ARG A 205 13.74 -12.94 -13.51
CA ARG A 205 12.39 -13.50 -13.68
C ARG A 205 11.86 -14.05 -12.37
N LEU A 206 10.67 -13.59 -11.99
CA LEU A 206 9.95 -14.01 -10.79
C LEU A 206 8.80 -14.96 -11.09
N GLY A 207 8.50 -15.15 -12.37
CA GLY A 207 7.45 -16.00 -12.90
C GLY A 207 7.25 -15.74 -14.39
N ALA A 208 6.34 -16.47 -15.02
CA ALA A 208 6.16 -16.47 -16.47
C ALA A 208 5.71 -15.12 -17.08
N LYS A 209 5.17 -14.18 -16.26
CA LYS A 209 4.54 -12.94 -16.78
C LYS A 209 4.94 -11.70 -15.98
N PHE A 210 6.22 -11.57 -15.62
CA PHE A 210 6.72 -10.42 -14.88
C PHE A 210 7.49 -9.46 -15.80
N TYR A 211 6.78 -8.48 -16.36
CA TYR A 211 7.27 -7.49 -17.31
C TYR A 211 7.08 -6.11 -16.71
N THR A 212 8.14 -5.51 -16.14
CA THR A 212 8.07 -4.22 -15.48
C THR A 212 9.39 -3.48 -15.57
N ALA A 213 9.32 -2.15 -15.54
CA ALA A 213 10.39 -1.25 -15.23
C ALA A 213 9.93 -0.32 -14.12
N GLY A 214 10.86 0.39 -13.49
CA GLY A 214 10.50 1.39 -12.48
C GLY A 214 11.71 2.05 -11.88
N ILE A 215 11.46 3.20 -11.22
CA ILE A 215 12.47 3.90 -10.44
C ILE A 215 12.12 3.76 -8.96
N LEU A 216 13.05 3.20 -8.19
CA LEU A 216 12.97 3.11 -6.76
C LEU A 216 13.71 4.31 -6.14
N GLY A 217 13.03 5.06 -5.28
CA GLY A 217 13.58 6.22 -4.58
C GLY A 217 13.33 7.56 -5.28
N PHE A 218 13.01 8.58 -4.48
CA PHE A 218 12.74 9.94 -4.95
C PHE A 218 13.89 10.92 -4.66
N ILE A 219 14.80 10.56 -3.73
CA ILE A 219 16.00 11.36 -3.39
C ILE A 219 17.18 10.93 -4.26
N PRO A 220 17.91 11.86 -4.91
CA PRO A 220 18.95 11.53 -5.91
C PRO A 220 19.99 10.48 -5.47
N PRO A 221 20.55 10.50 -4.23
CA PRO A 221 21.52 9.50 -3.79
C PRO A 221 20.98 8.08 -3.71
N PHE A 222 19.65 7.91 -3.68
CA PHE A 222 18.98 6.63 -3.49
C PHE A 222 18.00 6.29 -4.62
N ARG A 223 18.21 6.88 -5.82
CA ARG A 223 17.42 6.58 -7.01
C ARG A 223 18.06 5.43 -7.80
N TYR A 224 17.29 4.37 -8.01
CA TYR A 224 17.69 3.19 -8.75
C TYR A 224 16.67 2.89 -9.83
N LEU A 225 17.12 2.78 -11.08
CA LEU A 225 16.28 2.31 -12.17
C LEU A 225 16.41 0.79 -12.25
N PHE A 226 15.29 0.10 -12.35
CA PHE A 226 15.30 -1.34 -12.57
C PHE A 226 14.41 -1.73 -13.74
N PHE A 227 14.81 -2.81 -14.42
CA PHE A 227 14.03 -3.51 -15.43
C PHE A 227 13.88 -4.97 -15.02
N SER A 228 12.72 -5.56 -15.27
CA SER A 228 12.64 -7.01 -15.22
C SER A 228 13.34 -7.62 -16.44
N GLU A 229 13.95 -8.77 -16.24
CA GLU A 229 14.64 -9.51 -17.30
C GLU A 229 13.69 -9.85 -18.46
N GLY A 230 12.44 -10.25 -18.14
CA GLY A 230 11.42 -10.51 -19.16
C GLY A 230 11.09 -9.30 -20.02
N LEU A 231 11.05 -8.08 -19.44
CA LEU A 231 10.78 -6.87 -20.21
C LEU A 231 11.89 -6.61 -21.23
N LEU A 232 13.16 -6.72 -20.81
CA LEU A 232 14.31 -6.46 -21.69
C LEU A 232 14.41 -7.45 -22.88
N GLU A 233 13.76 -8.62 -22.78
CA GLU A 233 13.75 -9.60 -23.87
C GLU A 233 12.75 -9.27 -24.98
N ILE A 234 11.74 -8.46 -24.69
CA ILE A 234 10.66 -8.15 -25.65
C ILE A 234 10.73 -6.75 -26.25
N VAL A 235 11.45 -5.82 -25.60
CA VAL A 235 11.49 -4.41 -26.02
C VAL A 235 12.71 -4.11 -26.86
N THR A 236 12.56 -3.21 -27.84
CA THR A 236 13.67 -2.66 -28.63
C THR A 236 14.32 -1.47 -27.90
N PRO A 237 15.51 -1.01 -28.31
CA PRO A 237 16.12 0.19 -27.73
C PRO A 237 15.26 1.45 -27.80
N GLU A 238 14.47 1.62 -28.88
CA GLU A 238 13.53 2.74 -29.06
C GLU A 238 12.38 2.64 -28.05
N GLU A 239 11.84 1.45 -27.84
CA GLU A 239 10.78 1.18 -26.86
C GLU A 239 11.30 1.39 -25.44
N VAL A 240 12.56 1.05 -25.16
CA VAL A 240 13.23 1.39 -23.89
C VAL A 240 13.23 2.89 -23.66
N LEU A 241 13.52 3.71 -24.69
CA LEU A 241 13.45 5.18 -24.56
C LEU A 241 12.03 5.65 -24.20
N GLY A 242 10.99 5.01 -24.73
CA GLY A 242 9.58 5.27 -24.35
C GLY A 242 9.34 5.02 -22.87
N ILE A 243 9.80 3.87 -22.39
CA ILE A 243 9.71 3.50 -20.98
C ILE A 243 10.52 4.46 -20.09
N LEU A 244 11.75 4.79 -20.47
CA LEU A 244 12.58 5.75 -19.73
C LEU A 244 11.95 7.14 -19.63
N ALA A 245 11.31 7.61 -20.70
CA ALA A 245 10.63 8.88 -20.72
C ALA A 245 9.41 8.89 -19.77
N HIS A 246 8.67 7.78 -19.70
CA HIS A 246 7.60 7.56 -18.73
C HIS A 246 8.14 7.59 -17.29
N GLU A 247 9.18 6.81 -16.98
CA GLU A 247 9.81 6.78 -15.66
C GLU A 247 10.40 8.14 -15.25
N ALA A 248 11.01 8.85 -16.20
CA ALA A 248 11.48 10.21 -15.97
C ALA A 248 10.32 11.16 -15.65
N GLY A 249 9.14 10.92 -16.20
CA GLY A 249 7.91 11.66 -15.88
C GLY A 249 7.57 11.58 -14.40
N HIS A 250 7.62 10.40 -13.81
CA HIS A 250 7.37 10.21 -12.37
C HIS A 250 8.34 11.05 -11.51
N LEU A 251 9.61 11.11 -11.87
CA LEU A 251 10.60 11.91 -11.12
C LEU A 251 10.43 13.41 -11.34
N LYS A 252 10.24 13.85 -12.60
CA LYS A 252 10.13 15.28 -12.95
C LYS A 252 8.86 15.90 -12.39
N LYS A 253 7.78 15.17 -12.38
CA LYS A 253 6.49 15.60 -11.81
C LYS A 253 6.40 15.37 -10.31
N LYS A 254 7.45 14.80 -9.68
CA LYS A 254 7.53 14.54 -8.23
C LYS A 254 6.40 13.63 -7.73
N HIS A 255 5.99 12.64 -8.51
CA HIS A 255 4.87 11.76 -8.18
C HIS A 255 5.06 11.06 -6.84
N GLY A 256 6.28 10.61 -6.51
CA GLY A 256 6.59 10.01 -5.21
C GLY A 256 6.34 10.95 -4.04
N PHE A 257 6.60 12.26 -4.19
CA PHE A 257 6.29 13.26 -3.16
C PHE A 257 4.78 13.47 -2.99
N PHE A 258 4.02 13.53 -4.10
CA PHE A 258 2.57 13.62 -4.02
C PHE A 258 1.93 12.40 -3.38
N LEU A 259 2.40 11.20 -3.71
CA LEU A 259 1.95 9.96 -3.07
C LEU A 259 2.31 9.93 -1.58
N PHE A 260 3.51 10.39 -1.22
CA PHE A 260 3.91 10.52 0.17
C PHE A 260 2.97 11.47 0.94
N LEU A 261 2.69 12.67 0.39
CA LEU A 261 1.75 13.61 1.01
C LEU A 261 0.34 13.02 1.13
N LEU A 262 -0.13 12.29 0.12
CA LEU A 262 -1.43 11.65 0.16
C LEU A 262 -1.51 10.60 1.27
N LEU A 263 -0.46 9.79 1.43
CA LEU A 263 -0.37 8.80 2.51
C LEU A 263 -0.21 9.44 3.87
N LEU A 264 0.56 10.54 3.97
CA LEU A 264 0.72 11.30 5.22
C LEU A 264 -0.59 11.97 5.68
N THR A 265 -1.42 12.43 4.73
CA THR A 265 -2.73 13.02 5.05
C THR A 265 -3.83 11.99 5.26
N PHE A 266 -3.59 10.72 4.99
CA PHE A 266 -4.58 9.66 5.19
C PHE A 266 -4.94 9.47 6.68
N PRO A 267 -4.00 9.35 7.65
CA PRO A 267 -4.35 9.31 9.08
C PRO A 267 -5.15 10.53 9.52
N LEU A 268 -4.82 11.72 9.01
CA LEU A 268 -5.60 12.93 9.29
C LEU A 268 -7.03 12.80 8.75
N SER A 269 -7.22 12.28 7.57
CA SER A 269 -8.56 12.07 7.01
C SER A 269 -9.34 11.01 7.78
N LEU A 270 -8.67 9.98 8.29
CA LEU A 270 -9.26 8.96 9.14
C LEU A 270 -9.71 9.55 10.48
N LEU A 271 -8.86 10.38 11.10
CA LEU A 271 -9.19 11.14 12.31
C LEU A 271 -10.40 12.06 12.10
N ASN A 272 -10.47 12.74 10.96
CA ASN A 272 -11.63 13.57 10.62
C ASN A 272 -12.93 12.76 10.53
N VAL A 273 -12.86 11.55 9.97
CA VAL A 273 -14.02 10.63 9.92
C VAL A 273 -14.39 10.13 11.31
N LEU A 274 -13.39 9.76 12.12
CA LEU A 274 -13.60 9.39 13.53
C LEU A 274 -14.33 10.50 14.28
N TYR A 275 -13.84 11.73 14.20
CA TYR A 275 -14.47 12.88 14.86
C TYR A 275 -15.90 13.12 14.37
N LEU A 276 -16.16 12.98 13.06
CA LEU A 276 -17.50 13.11 12.53
C LEU A 276 -18.44 12.05 13.10
N ILE A 277 -17.99 10.80 13.20
CA ILE A 277 -18.79 9.70 13.79
C ILE A 277 -19.08 9.99 15.24
N LEU A 278 -18.07 10.38 16.04
CA LEU A 278 -18.24 10.70 17.45
C LEU A 278 -19.17 11.90 17.66
N LEU A 279 -19.05 12.94 16.84
CA LEU A 279 -19.94 14.09 16.88
C LEU A 279 -21.38 13.69 16.56
N LEU A 280 -21.61 12.92 15.49
CA LEU A 280 -22.95 12.46 15.13
C LEU A 280 -23.54 11.55 16.22
N PHE A 281 -22.72 10.69 16.82
CA PHE A 281 -23.12 9.85 17.93
C PHE A 281 -23.53 10.67 19.17
N SER A 282 -22.74 11.71 19.50
CA SER A 282 -23.05 12.58 20.66
C SER A 282 -24.38 13.33 20.55
N LEU A 283 -24.93 13.51 19.33
CA LEU A 283 -26.22 14.17 19.15
C LEU A 283 -27.42 13.32 19.63
N PHE A 284 -27.22 12.05 19.93
CA PHE A 284 -28.26 11.17 20.45
C PHE A 284 -28.36 11.19 22.00
N PHE A 285 -27.49 11.94 22.68
CA PHE A 285 -27.41 11.99 24.12
C PHE A 285 -27.50 13.44 24.61
N GLU A 286 -28.10 13.63 25.78
CA GLU A 286 -28.25 14.96 26.39
C GLU A 286 -27.03 15.39 27.22
N SER A 287 -26.24 14.39 27.70
CA SER A 287 -25.08 14.64 28.56
C SER A 287 -23.91 13.69 28.27
N PRO A 288 -22.65 14.08 28.58
CA PRO A 288 -21.50 13.19 28.52
C PRO A 288 -21.61 11.97 29.43
N GLU A 289 -22.31 12.09 30.56
CA GLU A 289 -22.53 11.03 31.52
C GLU A 289 -23.42 9.89 30.91
N GLU A 290 -24.40 10.26 30.10
CA GLU A 290 -25.23 9.29 29.37
C GLU A 290 -24.41 8.54 28.32
N ILE A 291 -23.49 9.23 27.63
CA ILE A 291 -22.56 8.59 26.68
C ILE A 291 -21.69 7.58 27.42
N ALA A 292 -21.10 7.97 28.58
CA ALA A 292 -20.27 7.07 29.37
C ALA A 292 -21.07 5.83 29.82
N GLN A 293 -22.28 6.03 30.36
CA GLN A 293 -23.15 4.93 30.78
C GLN A 293 -23.54 3.99 29.62
N PHE A 294 -23.77 4.55 28.43
CA PHE A 294 -24.04 3.74 27.22
C PHE A 294 -22.84 2.90 26.84
N LEU A 295 -21.63 3.48 26.84
CA LEU A 295 -20.39 2.82 26.43
C LEU A 295 -19.92 1.77 27.44
N GLU A 296 -20.09 2.02 28.74
CA GLU A 296 -19.83 1.04 29.80
C GLU A 296 -20.89 -0.06 29.85
N GLY A 297 -22.04 0.19 29.25
CA GLY A 297 -23.18 -0.74 29.22
C GLY A 297 -23.02 -1.85 28.17
N PRO A 298 -23.99 -2.77 28.07
CA PRO A 298 -23.94 -3.90 27.14
C PRO A 298 -23.93 -3.48 25.65
N TYR A 299 -24.27 -2.25 25.36
CA TYR A 299 -24.30 -1.72 23.99
C TYR A 299 -22.97 -1.11 23.53
N GLY A 300 -22.03 -0.83 24.44
CA GLY A 300 -20.72 -0.25 24.13
C GLY A 300 -19.94 -1.12 23.14
N VAL A 301 -19.94 -2.43 23.31
CA VAL A 301 -19.26 -3.37 22.39
C VAL A 301 -19.80 -3.24 20.95
N TYR A 302 -21.10 -3.05 20.77
CA TYR A 302 -21.68 -2.86 19.43
C TYR A 302 -21.27 -1.53 18.81
N PHE A 303 -21.11 -0.48 19.64
CA PHE A 303 -20.59 0.79 19.19
C PHE A 303 -19.13 0.66 18.72
N ASP A 304 -18.27 0.01 19.50
CA ASP A 304 -16.86 -0.21 19.15
C ASP A 304 -16.70 -0.99 17.84
N ILE A 305 -17.48 -2.06 17.68
CA ILE A 305 -17.54 -2.83 16.43
C ILE A 305 -18.01 -1.94 15.27
N GLY A 306 -19.06 -1.16 15.47
CA GLY A 306 -19.60 -0.25 14.46
C GLY A 306 -18.60 0.83 14.05
N LEU A 307 -17.89 1.39 15.03
CA LEU A 307 -16.83 2.36 14.81
C LEU A 307 -15.68 1.75 14.00
N GLY A 308 -15.16 0.60 14.43
CA GLY A 308 -14.10 -0.12 13.73
C GLY A 308 -14.48 -0.48 12.30
N LEU A 309 -15.68 -0.98 12.07
CA LEU A 309 -16.20 -1.26 10.73
C LEU A 309 -16.33 -0.01 9.88
N SER A 310 -16.73 1.12 10.44
CA SER A 310 -16.85 2.39 9.71
C SER A 310 -15.49 2.91 9.27
N LEU A 311 -14.49 2.86 10.16
CA LEU A 311 -13.10 3.25 9.84
C LEU A 311 -12.45 2.29 8.83
N LEU A 312 -12.72 0.99 8.93
CA LEU A 312 -12.30 -0.01 7.97
C LEU A 312 -12.92 0.26 6.59
N PHE A 313 -14.23 0.50 6.53
CA PHE A 313 -14.93 0.82 5.29
C PHE A 313 -14.38 2.10 4.64
N TYR A 314 -14.16 3.15 5.44
CA TYR A 314 -13.53 4.38 4.96
C TYR A 314 -12.12 4.12 4.41
N SER A 315 -11.32 3.31 5.08
CA SER A 315 -9.97 2.96 4.62
C SER A 315 -10.01 2.24 3.28
N ILE A 316 -10.90 1.28 3.12
CA ILE A 316 -11.12 0.58 1.85
C ILE A 316 -11.57 1.57 0.77
N PHE A 317 -12.52 2.46 1.07
CA PHE A 317 -12.97 3.52 0.16
C PHE A 317 -11.82 4.44 -0.24
N PHE A 318 -11.04 4.94 0.71
CA PHE A 318 -9.88 5.78 0.43
C PHE A 318 -8.92 5.11 -0.55
N PHE A 319 -8.47 3.89 -0.27
CA PHE A 319 -7.50 3.22 -1.12
C PHE A 319 -8.07 2.80 -2.48
N ARG A 320 -9.31 2.34 -2.53
CA ARG A 320 -9.94 1.86 -3.77
C ARG A 320 -10.47 2.97 -4.67
N VAL A 321 -10.86 4.11 -4.12
CA VAL A 321 -11.46 5.21 -4.89
C VAL A 321 -10.48 6.38 -4.99
N ILE A 322 -10.13 7.02 -3.87
CA ILE A 322 -9.34 8.27 -3.86
C ILE A 322 -7.90 7.99 -4.31
N PHE A 323 -7.22 7.12 -3.60
CA PHE A 323 -5.83 6.76 -3.88
C PHE A 323 -5.68 6.16 -5.28
N ALA A 324 -6.57 5.24 -5.65
CA ALA A 324 -6.58 4.63 -6.98
C ALA A 324 -6.82 5.64 -8.10
N TYR A 325 -7.71 6.62 -7.91
CA TYR A 325 -7.94 7.69 -8.89
C TYR A 325 -6.68 8.54 -9.07
N ILE A 326 -6.03 8.91 -7.97
CA ILE A 326 -4.81 9.71 -8.00
C ILE A 326 -3.69 8.92 -8.67
N LEU A 327 -3.47 7.66 -8.30
CA LEU A 327 -2.47 6.80 -8.96
C LEU A 327 -2.66 6.76 -10.48
N ARG A 328 -3.87 6.48 -10.94
CA ARG A 328 -4.17 6.47 -12.39
C ARG A 328 -3.91 7.81 -13.04
N SER A 329 -4.19 8.90 -12.34
CA SER A 329 -3.94 10.25 -12.86
C SER A 329 -2.46 10.58 -12.95
N LEU A 330 -1.64 10.11 -12.00
CA LEU A 330 -0.18 10.23 -12.03
C LEU A 330 0.44 9.39 -13.16
N GLU A 331 -0.06 8.16 -13.40
CA GLU A 331 0.35 7.34 -14.54
C GLU A 331 0.07 8.05 -15.87
N ARG A 332 -1.11 8.62 -16.01
CA ARG A 332 -1.47 9.42 -17.20
C ARG A 332 -0.58 10.65 -17.36
N GLU A 333 -0.22 11.32 -16.28
CA GLU A 333 0.72 12.46 -16.34
C GLU A 333 2.12 12.04 -16.76
N ALA A 334 2.59 10.85 -16.34
CA ALA A 334 3.87 10.28 -16.78
C ALA A 334 3.85 9.89 -18.26
N ASP A 335 2.75 9.33 -18.75
CA ASP A 335 2.54 9.04 -20.18
C ASP A 335 2.59 10.32 -21.02
N LEU A 336 1.91 11.37 -20.58
CA LEU A 336 1.91 12.68 -21.25
C LEU A 336 3.28 13.35 -21.20
N TYR A 337 4.05 13.16 -20.12
CA TYR A 337 5.43 13.64 -20.05
C TYR A 337 6.34 12.91 -21.04
N ALA A 338 6.17 11.60 -21.21
CA ALA A 338 6.91 10.83 -22.22
C ALA A 338 6.65 11.37 -23.64
N LEU A 339 5.37 11.63 -23.97
CA LEU A 339 5.00 12.27 -25.25
C LEU A 339 5.66 13.65 -25.41
N LEU A 340 5.67 14.47 -24.36
CA LEU A 340 6.27 15.81 -24.40
C LEU A 340 7.78 15.76 -24.70
N ILE A 341 8.52 14.81 -24.10
CA ILE A 341 9.97 14.71 -24.23
C ILE A 341 10.41 14.06 -25.55
N LEU A 342 9.71 13.01 -25.96
CA LEU A 342 10.04 12.26 -27.18
C LEU A 342 9.46 12.91 -28.44
N ARG A 343 8.37 13.68 -28.31
CA ARG A 343 7.57 14.24 -29.42
C ARG A 343 6.98 13.17 -30.35
N ASP A 344 7.13 11.90 -29.98
CA ASP A 344 6.62 10.73 -30.69
C ASP A 344 6.01 9.78 -29.65
N PRO A 345 4.71 9.43 -29.74
CA PRO A 345 4.09 8.51 -28.81
C PRO A 345 4.43 7.05 -29.09
N MET A 346 4.95 6.72 -30.30
CA MET A 346 5.09 5.33 -30.77
C MET A 346 6.02 4.46 -29.92
N PRO A 347 7.19 4.95 -29.43
CA PRO A 347 8.04 4.14 -28.57
C PRO A 347 7.34 3.62 -27.31
N LEU A 348 6.55 4.48 -26.66
CA LEU A 348 5.79 4.07 -25.47
C LEU A 348 4.56 3.24 -25.86
N ILE A 349 3.83 3.59 -26.90
CA ILE A 349 2.66 2.83 -27.39
C ILE A 349 3.05 1.40 -27.75
N SER A 350 4.15 1.23 -28.50
CA SER A 350 4.64 -0.10 -28.92
C SER A 350 5.05 -0.95 -27.73
N SER A 351 5.77 -0.37 -26.75
CA SER A 351 6.13 -1.09 -25.52
C SER A 351 4.91 -1.55 -24.73
N LEU A 352 3.92 -0.67 -24.53
CA LEU A 352 2.66 -1.01 -23.84
C LEU A 352 1.88 -2.11 -24.58
N TYR A 353 1.83 -2.04 -25.91
CA TYR A 353 1.17 -3.04 -26.73
C TYR A 353 1.83 -4.42 -26.57
N LYS A 354 3.16 -4.52 -26.70
CA LYS A 354 3.92 -5.75 -26.53
C LYS A 354 3.73 -6.35 -25.13
N ILE A 355 3.81 -5.52 -24.08
CA ILE A 355 3.54 -5.95 -22.71
C ILE A 355 2.13 -6.52 -22.61
N GLY A 356 1.15 -5.84 -23.21
CA GLY A 356 -0.25 -6.25 -23.20
C GLY A 356 -0.49 -7.59 -23.89
N GLU A 357 0.16 -7.82 -25.03
CA GLU A 357 0.06 -9.09 -25.79
C GLU A 357 0.70 -10.25 -25.01
N VAL A 358 1.96 -10.11 -24.60
CA VAL A 358 2.70 -11.19 -23.91
C VAL A 358 2.04 -11.56 -22.57
N THR A 359 1.48 -10.59 -21.86
CA THR A 359 0.79 -10.82 -20.59
C THR A 359 -0.65 -11.28 -20.75
N GLY A 360 -1.26 -11.06 -21.94
CA GLY A 360 -2.70 -11.25 -22.17
C GLY A 360 -3.56 -10.24 -21.42
N GLN A 361 -3.01 -9.06 -21.09
CA GLN A 361 -3.68 -8.03 -20.26
C GLN A 361 -4.02 -6.75 -21.04
N LEU A 362 -3.89 -6.74 -22.35
CA LEU A 362 -4.07 -5.54 -23.18
C LEU A 362 -5.41 -4.83 -22.91
N TYR A 363 -6.50 -5.56 -22.80
CA TYR A 363 -7.86 -5.02 -22.56
C TYR A 363 -8.32 -5.13 -21.12
N ARG A 364 -7.45 -5.63 -20.20
CA ARG A 364 -7.82 -5.82 -18.80
C ARG A 364 -7.77 -4.51 -18.03
N LYS A 365 -8.87 -4.19 -17.34
CA LYS A 365 -8.91 -3.04 -16.42
C LYS A 365 -8.27 -3.40 -15.08
N SER A 366 -7.54 -2.46 -14.51
CA SER A 366 -6.99 -2.55 -13.16
C SER A 366 -7.57 -1.42 -12.30
N TRP A 367 -7.65 -1.64 -10.99
CA TRP A 367 -8.16 -0.60 -10.09
C TRP A 367 -7.14 0.55 -9.87
N HIS A 368 -5.84 0.26 -9.97
CA HIS A 368 -4.75 1.21 -9.70
C HIS A 368 -4.01 1.71 -10.96
N HIS A 369 -4.23 1.10 -12.13
CA HIS A 369 -3.72 1.57 -13.42
C HIS A 369 -4.86 1.65 -14.43
N TYR A 370 -4.76 2.58 -15.36
CA TYR A 370 -5.58 2.50 -16.57
C TYR A 370 -5.21 1.24 -17.35
N GLY A 371 -6.18 0.64 -18.04
CA GLY A 371 -5.92 -0.47 -18.95
C GLY A 371 -4.87 -0.09 -19.99
N LEU A 372 -4.01 -1.04 -20.39
CA LEU A 372 -2.95 -0.75 -21.38
C LEU A 372 -3.53 -0.18 -22.68
N TRP A 373 -4.63 -0.75 -23.14
CA TRP A 373 -5.34 -0.24 -24.32
C TRP A 373 -5.86 1.19 -24.13
N GLU A 374 -6.39 1.50 -22.96
CA GLU A 374 -6.87 2.85 -22.64
C GLU A 374 -5.72 3.87 -22.62
N ARG A 375 -4.55 3.50 -22.10
CA ARG A 375 -3.33 4.33 -22.13
C ARG A 375 -2.88 4.58 -23.57
N ILE A 376 -2.85 3.54 -24.42
CA ILE A 376 -2.50 3.64 -25.84
C ILE A 376 -3.44 4.61 -26.57
N GLN A 377 -4.75 4.45 -26.40
CA GLN A 377 -5.74 5.35 -27.04
C GLN A 377 -5.59 6.79 -26.57
N TYR A 378 -5.34 6.98 -25.26
CA TYR A 378 -5.18 8.32 -24.72
C TYR A 378 -3.87 8.99 -25.18
N LEU A 379 -2.79 8.25 -25.36
CA LEU A 379 -1.53 8.77 -25.93
C LEU A 379 -1.71 9.23 -27.40
N ARG A 380 -2.46 8.45 -28.19
CA ARG A 380 -2.80 8.84 -29.57
C ARG A 380 -3.60 10.12 -29.58
N TYR A 381 -4.66 10.18 -28.76
CA TYR A 381 -5.46 11.38 -28.64
C TYR A 381 -4.65 12.61 -28.20
N ALA A 382 -3.79 12.46 -27.20
CA ALA A 382 -2.95 13.54 -26.70
C ALA A 382 -1.88 14.02 -27.71
N ALA A 383 -1.42 13.15 -28.61
CA ALA A 383 -0.51 13.53 -29.70
C ALA A 383 -1.18 14.47 -30.72
N GLU A 384 -2.49 14.29 -30.96
CA GLU A 384 -3.30 15.15 -31.83
C GLU A 384 -3.80 16.41 -31.09
N HIS A 385 -3.88 16.38 -29.74
CA HIS A 385 -4.43 17.43 -28.89
C HIS A 385 -3.44 17.84 -27.77
N PRO A 386 -2.36 18.54 -28.09
CA PRO A 386 -1.28 18.85 -27.11
C PRO A 386 -1.74 19.66 -25.89
N GLU A 387 -2.80 20.43 -26.01
CA GLU A 387 -3.38 21.22 -24.90
C GLU A 387 -3.84 20.35 -23.72
N VAL A 388 -4.11 19.07 -23.96
CA VAL A 388 -4.53 18.11 -22.92
C VAL A 388 -3.43 17.91 -21.89
N ILE A 389 -2.15 18.02 -22.27
CA ILE A 389 -0.98 17.82 -21.38
C ILE A 389 -1.04 18.81 -20.22
N GLN A 390 -1.19 20.10 -20.54
CA GLN A 390 -1.22 21.14 -19.52
C GLN A 390 -2.53 21.08 -18.69
N LYS A 391 -3.67 20.86 -19.36
CA LYS A 391 -4.97 20.74 -18.68
C LYS A 391 -4.96 19.61 -17.64
N HIS A 392 -4.36 18.44 -17.98
CA HIS A 392 -4.28 17.31 -17.07
C HIS A 392 -3.43 17.62 -15.83
N SER A 393 -2.22 18.18 -16.00
CA SER A 393 -1.35 18.56 -14.90
C SER A 393 -2.00 19.59 -13.97
N LEU A 394 -2.71 20.59 -14.49
CA LEU A 394 -3.42 21.57 -13.69
C LEU A 394 -4.58 20.94 -12.90
N LYS A 395 -5.37 20.07 -13.55
CA LYS A 395 -6.46 19.33 -12.90
C LYS A 395 -5.94 18.53 -11.72
N LEU A 396 -4.86 17.78 -11.91
CA LEU A 396 -4.29 16.94 -10.87
C LEU A 396 -3.81 17.76 -9.67
N ARG A 397 -3.10 18.87 -9.89
CA ARG A 397 -2.66 19.78 -8.82
C ARG A 397 -3.84 20.38 -8.04
N ARG A 398 -4.92 20.76 -8.74
CA ARG A 398 -6.15 21.28 -8.09
C ARG A 398 -6.79 20.22 -7.20
N ILE A 399 -6.85 18.97 -7.63
CA ILE A 399 -7.40 17.86 -6.82
C ILE A 399 -6.57 17.65 -5.56
N PHE A 400 -5.24 17.65 -5.65
CA PHE A 400 -4.38 17.54 -4.48
C PHE A 400 -4.57 18.71 -3.50
N LEU A 401 -4.61 19.92 -4.02
CA LEU A 401 -4.83 21.11 -3.18
C LEU A 401 -6.19 21.04 -2.47
N LEU A 402 -7.26 20.69 -3.21
CA LEU A 402 -8.60 20.54 -2.63
C LEU A 402 -8.63 19.45 -1.56
N TRP A 403 -7.95 18.32 -1.77
CA TRP A 403 -7.83 17.26 -0.78
C TRP A 403 -7.19 17.76 0.52
N ILE A 404 -6.04 18.44 0.43
CA ILE A 404 -5.33 18.98 1.60
C ILE A 404 -6.19 20.03 2.31
N LEU A 405 -6.74 20.99 1.56
CA LEU A 405 -7.57 22.06 2.12
C LEU A 405 -8.83 21.51 2.81
N LEU A 406 -9.48 20.49 2.22
CA LEU A 406 -10.64 19.85 2.84
C LEU A 406 -10.29 19.24 4.19
N ASN A 407 -9.19 18.47 4.25
CA ASN A 407 -8.77 17.84 5.50
C ASN A 407 -8.38 18.86 6.58
N LEU A 408 -7.69 19.94 6.22
CA LEU A 408 -7.34 21.02 7.14
C LEU A 408 -8.56 21.81 7.60
N LEU A 409 -9.51 22.07 6.70
CA LEU A 409 -10.76 22.77 7.03
C LEU A 409 -11.58 21.96 8.03
N VAL A 410 -11.78 20.68 7.78
CA VAL A 410 -12.52 19.79 8.69
C VAL A 410 -11.84 19.74 10.04
N LEU A 411 -10.51 19.56 10.10
CA LEU A 411 -9.76 19.60 11.34
C LEU A 411 -9.94 20.93 12.08
N SER A 412 -9.88 22.08 11.38
CA SER A 412 -10.06 23.39 11.97
C SER A 412 -11.47 23.59 12.54
N ILE A 413 -12.49 23.09 11.85
CA ILE A 413 -13.88 23.13 12.34
C ILE A 413 -13.98 22.33 13.64
N PHE A 414 -13.45 21.12 13.69
CA PHE A 414 -13.49 20.28 14.88
C PHE A 414 -12.69 20.88 16.05
N THR A 415 -11.52 21.44 15.80
CA THR A 415 -10.74 22.11 16.86
C THR A 415 -11.43 23.35 17.40
N TYR A 416 -12.18 24.09 16.57
CA TYR A 416 -12.87 25.31 16.99
C TYR A 416 -14.23 25.03 17.66
N LEU A 417 -15.05 24.12 17.10
CA LEU A 417 -16.39 23.85 17.63
C LEU A 417 -16.42 22.77 18.70
N GLY A 418 -15.40 21.93 18.76
CA GLY A 418 -15.43 20.68 19.51
C GLY A 418 -14.40 20.56 20.64
N ALA A 419 -13.59 21.61 20.92
CA ALA A 419 -12.51 21.47 21.89
C ALA A 419 -13.01 20.96 23.25
N ASP A 420 -14.10 21.52 23.78
CA ASP A 420 -14.63 21.13 25.08
C ASP A 420 -15.43 19.81 25.06
N ILE A 421 -16.25 19.62 24.02
CA ILE A 421 -17.11 18.41 23.89
C ILE A 421 -16.24 17.23 23.45
N LEU A 422 -15.35 17.45 22.51
CA LEU A 422 -14.49 16.41 21.97
C LEU A 422 -13.45 15.93 22.99
N GLU A 423 -12.88 16.83 23.79
CA GLU A 423 -11.96 16.48 24.88
C GLU A 423 -12.67 15.60 25.93
N LYS A 424 -13.92 15.93 26.28
CA LYS A 424 -14.73 15.11 27.19
C LYS A 424 -15.04 13.76 26.58
N ILE A 425 -15.47 13.71 25.32
CA ILE A 425 -15.78 12.46 24.62
C ILE A 425 -14.51 11.61 24.47
N LEU A 426 -13.38 12.20 24.02
CA LEU A 426 -12.12 11.46 23.86
C LEU A 426 -11.61 10.92 25.22
N LYS A 427 -11.75 11.66 26.31
CA LYS A 427 -11.42 11.15 27.65
C LYS A 427 -12.28 9.95 28.03
N ILE A 428 -13.54 9.90 27.64
CA ILE A 428 -14.44 8.76 27.91
C ILE A 428 -14.07 7.57 27.02
N PHE A 429 -13.70 7.78 25.76
CA PHE A 429 -13.41 6.69 24.82
C PHE A 429 -12.00 6.08 24.95
N PHE A 430 -11.04 6.84 25.49
CA PHE A 430 -9.63 6.42 25.53
C PHE A 430 -9.05 6.41 26.96
N SER A 431 -9.88 6.57 28.01
CA SER A 431 -9.56 6.31 29.41
C SER A 431 -9.82 4.83 29.73
#